data_3674853d05bfacbca91d3c2f288083f4
#
_entry.id   3674853d05bfacbca91d3c2f288083f4
#
_cell.length_a   1.000
_cell.length_b   1.000
_cell.length_c   1.000
_cell.angle_alpha   90.00
_cell.angle_beta   90.00
_cell.angle_gamma   90.00
#
_symmetry.space_group_name_H-M   'P 1'
#
loop_
_entity.id
_entity.type
_entity.pdbx_description
1 polymer ?
#
loop_
_entity_poly.entity_id
_entity_poly.type
_entity_poly.pdbx_seq_one_letter_code
_entity_poly.pdbx_strand_id
1 'polypeptide(L)'
;RVGLSSAKGFCYALQKPLILLNTLEVIATKIITTVNTSFNFKQSDFLVCPMIDARRMEVFMALYDTNLNPIIAPAALILTDESFKDELSINPIFFGGSGSNKLKEILNQPNVKFIDISYSASDMIGLSEEAFANSHFANLAYSEPYYLKEFYVPPSKNIYK
;
A
#
# COMPACT_ATOMS: atom_id res chain seq x y z
N ARG A 1 -2.79 -11.11 -10.88
CA ARG A 1 -2.33 -12.47 -11.31
C ARG A 1 -1.69 -12.42 -12.69
N VAL A 2 -2.40 -11.92 -13.73
CA VAL A 2 -1.90 -11.91 -15.12
C VAL A 2 -0.55 -11.19 -15.22
N GLY A 3 -0.42 -9.98 -14.65
CA GLY A 3 0.84 -9.21 -14.69
C GLY A 3 2.02 -9.96 -14.08
N LEU A 4 1.83 -10.61 -12.93
CA LEU A 4 2.90 -11.40 -12.31
C LEU A 4 3.27 -12.62 -13.15
N SER A 5 2.29 -13.32 -13.73
CA SER A 5 2.56 -14.46 -14.62
C SER A 5 3.34 -14.04 -15.85
N SER A 6 3.00 -12.89 -16.45
CA SER A 6 3.73 -12.33 -17.59
C SER A 6 5.16 -11.95 -17.20
N ALA A 7 5.34 -11.27 -16.05
CA ALA A 7 6.66 -10.91 -15.55
C ALA A 7 7.53 -12.14 -15.29
N LYS A 8 6.97 -13.18 -14.67
CA LYS A 8 7.68 -14.48 -14.47
C LYS A 8 8.09 -15.10 -15.81
N GLY A 9 7.21 -15.08 -16.81
CA GLY A 9 7.52 -15.61 -18.15
C GLY A 9 8.68 -14.85 -18.82
N PHE A 10 8.69 -13.53 -18.77
CA PHE A 10 9.80 -12.72 -19.28
C PHE A 10 11.10 -12.96 -18.51
N CYS A 11 11.05 -12.97 -17.18
CA CYS A 11 12.23 -13.23 -16.37
C CYS A 11 12.82 -14.61 -16.65
N TYR A 12 11.98 -15.63 -16.82
CA TYR A 12 12.41 -16.98 -17.16
C TYR A 12 13.06 -17.04 -18.54
N ALA A 13 12.38 -16.51 -19.56
CA ALA A 13 12.86 -16.57 -20.94
C ALA A 13 14.16 -15.77 -21.14
N LEU A 14 14.30 -14.62 -20.46
CA LEU A 14 15.44 -13.73 -20.60
C LEU A 14 16.53 -13.95 -19.55
N GLN A 15 16.39 -14.94 -18.68
CA GLN A 15 17.32 -15.24 -17.57
C GLN A 15 17.59 -13.99 -16.70
N LYS A 16 16.52 -13.23 -16.38
CA LYS A 16 16.59 -12.02 -15.55
C LYS A 16 15.95 -12.28 -14.19
N PRO A 17 16.44 -11.62 -13.13
CA PRO A 17 15.81 -11.71 -11.81
C PRO A 17 14.43 -11.06 -11.81
N LEU A 18 13.55 -11.56 -10.94
CA LEU A 18 12.23 -11.00 -10.67
C LEU A 18 12.30 -10.16 -9.41
N ILE A 19 11.80 -8.92 -9.47
CA ILE A 19 11.60 -8.06 -8.31
C ILE A 19 10.09 -7.93 -8.06
N LEU A 20 9.68 -8.11 -6.82
CA LEU A 20 8.30 -7.89 -6.37
C LEU A 20 8.28 -6.76 -5.35
N LEU A 21 7.41 -5.80 -5.56
CA LEU A 21 7.20 -4.67 -4.67
C LEU A 21 5.79 -4.73 -4.10
N ASN A 22 5.65 -4.32 -2.83
CA ASN A 22 4.33 -4.17 -2.22
C ASN A 22 3.66 -2.92 -2.78
N THR A 23 2.42 -3.05 -3.25
CA THR A 23 1.66 -1.91 -3.80
C THR A 23 1.48 -0.78 -2.79
N LEU A 24 1.31 -1.11 -1.49
CA LEU A 24 1.20 -0.08 -0.45
C LEU A 24 2.51 0.68 -0.26
N GLU A 25 3.68 0.05 -0.40
CA GLU A 25 4.98 0.73 -0.36
C GLU A 25 5.15 1.69 -1.54
N VAL A 26 4.74 1.29 -2.74
CA VAL A 26 4.76 2.17 -3.92
C VAL A 26 3.88 3.41 -3.69
N ILE A 27 2.67 3.22 -3.15
CA ILE A 27 1.77 4.34 -2.82
C ILE A 27 2.38 5.20 -1.71
N ALA A 28 2.98 4.61 -0.67
CA ALA A 28 3.64 5.32 0.42
C ALA A 28 4.79 6.20 -0.10
N THR A 29 5.65 5.65 -0.97
CA THR A 29 6.73 6.42 -1.63
C THR A 29 6.18 7.62 -2.37
N LYS A 30 5.06 7.46 -3.09
CA LYS A 30 4.41 8.57 -3.78
C LYS A 30 3.88 9.63 -2.81
N ILE A 31 3.27 9.24 -1.70
CA ILE A 31 2.81 10.16 -0.66
C ILE A 31 4.01 10.95 -0.11
N ILE A 32 5.09 10.26 0.31
CA ILE A 32 6.30 10.86 0.87
C ILE A 32 6.88 11.89 -0.10
N THR A 33 7.07 11.50 -1.38
CA THR A 33 7.62 12.38 -2.41
C THR A 33 6.75 13.62 -2.61
N THR A 34 5.42 13.45 -2.63
CA THR A 34 4.49 14.57 -2.81
C THR A 34 4.47 15.49 -1.59
N VAL A 35 4.51 14.94 -0.38
CA VAL A 35 4.59 15.74 0.86
C VAL A 35 5.89 16.53 0.91
N ASN A 36 7.03 15.91 0.62
CA ASN A 36 8.33 16.57 0.62
C ASN A 36 8.44 17.69 -0.43
N THR A 37 7.72 17.59 -1.55
CA THR A 37 7.74 18.62 -2.60
C THR A 37 6.73 19.74 -2.37
N SER A 38 5.62 19.44 -1.69
CA SER A 38 4.48 20.38 -1.55
C SER A 38 4.38 21.03 -0.17
N PHE A 39 5.02 20.47 0.84
CA PHE A 39 4.94 20.91 2.22
C PHE A 39 6.31 21.02 2.88
N ASN A 40 6.47 21.96 3.81
CA ASN A 40 7.72 22.16 4.57
C ASN A 40 7.80 21.26 5.82
N PHE A 41 7.47 19.99 5.71
CA PHE A 41 7.69 19.04 6.80
C PHE A 41 9.13 18.51 6.79
N LYS A 42 9.72 18.32 7.98
CA LYS A 42 10.95 17.56 8.10
C LYS A 42 10.63 16.07 7.95
N GLN A 43 11.57 15.32 7.43
CA GLN A 43 11.39 13.89 7.11
C GLN A 43 10.98 13.02 8.33
N SER A 44 11.22 13.46 9.55
CA SER A 44 10.87 12.74 10.79
C SER A 44 9.51 13.13 11.39
N ASP A 45 8.82 14.10 10.83
CA ASP A 45 7.72 14.79 11.52
C ASP A 45 6.32 14.28 11.11
N PHE A 46 6.25 13.23 10.27
CA PHE A 46 4.97 12.70 9.83
C PHE A 46 5.02 11.21 9.49
N LEU A 47 3.86 10.60 9.49
CA LEU A 47 3.65 9.23 9.03
C LEU A 47 2.85 9.23 7.72
N VAL A 48 2.91 8.14 6.97
CA VAL A 48 2.15 7.96 5.74
C VAL A 48 1.32 6.69 5.80
N CYS A 49 0.07 6.81 5.41
CA CYS A 49 -0.88 5.71 5.37
C CYS A 49 -1.44 5.55 3.95
N PRO A 50 -0.81 4.74 3.11
CA PRO A 50 -1.37 4.34 1.84
C PRO A 50 -2.63 3.50 2.05
N MET A 51 -3.68 3.79 1.28
CA MET A 51 -4.96 3.10 1.38
C MET A 51 -5.47 2.67 0.00
N ILE A 52 -5.80 1.41 -0.14
CA ILE A 52 -6.48 0.85 -1.31
C ILE A 52 -7.91 0.54 -0.91
N ASP A 53 -8.86 0.98 -1.73
CA ASP A 53 -10.28 0.71 -1.50
C ASP A 53 -10.57 -0.80 -1.52
N ALA A 54 -11.29 -1.25 -0.50
CA ALA A 54 -11.93 -2.55 -0.43
C ALA A 54 -13.46 -2.35 -0.42
N ARG A 55 -14.22 -3.41 -0.21
CA ARG A 55 -15.70 -3.30 -0.19
C ARG A 55 -16.18 -2.68 1.14
N ARG A 56 -17.29 -1.92 1.08
CA ARG A 56 -17.90 -1.25 2.24
C ARG A 56 -16.92 -0.27 2.91
N MET A 57 -16.89 -0.18 4.24
CA MET A 57 -15.96 0.67 5.01
C MET A 57 -14.60 0.01 5.24
N GLU A 58 -14.21 -0.96 4.45
CA GLU A 58 -12.94 -1.64 4.55
C GLU A 58 -11.92 -1.07 3.56
N VAL A 59 -10.66 -1.04 3.97
CA VAL A 59 -9.51 -0.66 3.15
C VAL A 59 -8.36 -1.66 3.36
N PHE A 60 -7.51 -1.81 2.36
CA PHE A 60 -6.17 -2.38 2.54
C PHE A 60 -5.21 -1.24 2.81
N MET A 61 -4.52 -1.31 3.92
CA MET A 61 -3.64 -0.23 4.37
C MET A 61 -2.37 -0.75 5.03
N ALA A 62 -1.42 0.13 5.18
CA ALA A 62 -0.29 0.02 6.08
C ALA A 62 0.03 1.40 6.65
N LEU A 63 0.78 1.49 7.74
CA LEU A 63 1.29 2.74 8.27
C LEU A 63 2.82 2.68 8.27
N TYR A 64 3.44 3.65 7.62
CA TYR A 64 4.89 3.72 7.50
C TYR A 64 5.44 5.04 8.06
N ASP A 65 6.68 4.99 8.52
CA ASP A 65 7.48 6.18 8.66
C ASP A 65 7.99 6.67 7.28
N THR A 66 8.72 7.76 7.26
CA THR A 66 9.26 8.35 6.02
C THR A 66 10.43 7.57 5.40
N ASN A 67 10.96 6.57 6.08
CA ASN A 67 11.96 5.63 5.60
C ASN A 67 11.34 4.31 5.14
N LEU A 68 9.99 4.25 5.04
CA LEU A 68 9.21 3.05 4.71
C LEU A 68 9.33 1.91 5.74
N ASN A 69 9.75 2.19 6.97
CA ASN A 69 9.64 1.21 8.04
C ASN A 69 8.18 1.06 8.46
N PRO A 70 7.62 -0.15 8.48
CA PRO A 70 6.23 -0.36 8.84
C PRO A 70 6.02 -0.18 10.36
N ILE A 71 5.13 0.75 10.72
CA ILE A 71 4.59 0.91 12.08
C ILE A 71 3.39 0.00 12.25
N ILE A 72 2.51 -0.03 11.23
CA ILE A 72 1.46 -1.04 11.08
C ILE A 72 1.72 -1.77 9.77
N ALA A 73 1.93 -3.08 9.87
CA ALA A 73 2.14 -3.94 8.70
C ALA A 73 0.91 -3.94 7.77
N PRO A 74 1.09 -4.27 6.48
CA PRO A 74 -0.03 -4.37 5.55
C PRO A 74 -1.18 -5.22 6.09
N ALA A 75 -2.38 -4.64 6.17
CA ALA A 75 -3.57 -5.25 6.74
C ALA A 75 -4.86 -4.80 6.04
N ALA A 76 -5.92 -5.59 6.20
CA ALA A 76 -7.28 -5.17 5.92
C ALA A 76 -7.88 -4.54 7.19
N LEU A 77 -8.37 -3.31 7.09
CA LEU A 77 -8.93 -2.54 8.20
C LEU A 77 -10.35 -2.08 7.87
N ILE A 78 -11.28 -2.33 8.79
CA ILE A 78 -12.60 -1.67 8.75
C ILE A 78 -12.45 -0.33 9.44
N LEU A 79 -12.73 0.74 8.69
CA LEU A 79 -12.59 2.11 9.18
C LEU A 79 -13.69 2.47 10.15
N THR A 80 -13.30 3.10 11.26
CA THR A 80 -14.16 3.68 12.29
C THR A 80 -13.64 5.07 12.66
N ASP A 81 -14.39 5.83 13.45
CA ASP A 81 -13.99 7.13 14.01
C ASP A 81 -12.83 7.02 15.03
N GLU A 82 -12.58 5.83 15.57
CA GLU A 82 -11.45 5.54 16.46
C GLU A 82 -10.19 5.05 15.71
N SER A 83 -10.28 4.89 14.38
CA SER A 83 -9.15 4.41 13.58
C SER A 83 -7.96 5.37 13.69
N PHE A 84 -6.77 4.83 13.95
CA PHE A 84 -5.49 5.58 14.07
C PHE A 84 -5.42 6.57 15.25
N LYS A 85 -6.27 6.42 16.26
CA LYS A 85 -6.34 7.37 17.38
C LYS A 85 -5.02 7.53 18.13
N ASP A 86 -4.36 6.42 18.40
CA ASP A 86 -3.09 6.42 19.14
C ASP A 86 -1.98 7.06 18.31
N GLU A 87 -1.85 6.69 17.06
CA GLU A 87 -0.83 7.21 16.14
C GLU A 87 -1.05 8.70 15.84
N LEU A 88 -2.30 9.12 15.65
CA LEU A 88 -2.68 10.52 15.43
C LEU A 88 -2.45 11.42 16.66
N SER A 89 -2.39 10.83 17.86
CA SER A 89 -2.07 11.59 19.06
C SER A 89 -0.61 12.03 19.11
N ILE A 90 0.27 11.35 18.38
CA ILE A 90 1.72 11.54 18.40
C ILE A 90 2.19 12.31 17.16
N ASN A 91 1.73 11.90 15.97
CA ASN A 91 2.24 12.42 14.70
C ASN A 91 1.10 12.77 13.74
N PRO A 92 1.28 13.77 12.87
CA PRO A 92 0.42 13.94 11.72
C PRO A 92 0.59 12.75 10.75
N ILE A 93 -0.54 12.28 10.21
CA ILE A 93 -0.57 11.17 9.25
C ILE A 93 -1.11 11.69 7.93
N PHE A 94 -0.36 11.44 6.85
CA PHE A 94 -0.80 11.69 5.48
C PHE A 94 -1.45 10.43 4.89
N PHE A 95 -2.74 10.53 4.64
CA PHE A 95 -3.54 9.47 4.04
C PHE A 95 -3.68 9.71 2.53
N GLY A 96 -3.40 8.70 1.71
CA GLY A 96 -3.50 8.80 0.25
C GLY A 96 -3.85 7.46 -0.40
N GLY A 97 -4.27 7.53 -1.66
CA GLY A 97 -4.72 6.37 -2.43
C GLY A 97 -6.25 6.22 -2.47
N SER A 98 -6.73 5.22 -3.21
CA SER A 98 -8.16 5.08 -3.52
C SER A 98 -9.07 4.87 -2.31
N GLY A 99 -8.55 4.34 -1.22
CA GLY A 99 -9.31 4.09 0.02
C GLY A 99 -9.41 5.29 0.96
N SER A 100 -8.58 6.32 0.80
CA SER A 100 -8.49 7.46 1.73
C SER A 100 -9.77 8.30 1.79
N ASN A 101 -10.56 8.34 0.71
CA ASN A 101 -11.82 9.09 0.68
C ASN A 101 -12.83 8.59 1.70
N LYS A 102 -12.85 7.27 2.00
CA LYS A 102 -13.74 6.71 3.02
C LYS A 102 -13.40 7.23 4.42
N LEU A 103 -12.10 7.35 4.73
CA LEU A 103 -11.65 7.87 6.01
C LEU A 103 -11.96 9.37 6.13
N LYS A 104 -11.89 10.12 5.03
CA LYS A 104 -12.20 11.56 4.99
C LYS A 104 -13.65 11.88 5.40
N GLU A 105 -14.57 10.94 5.21
CA GLU A 105 -15.97 11.10 5.59
C GLU A 105 -16.20 10.95 7.10
N ILE A 106 -15.31 10.27 7.81
CA ILE A 106 -15.49 9.92 9.23
C ILE A 106 -14.45 10.55 10.16
N LEU A 107 -13.28 10.94 9.66
CA LEU A 107 -12.23 11.55 10.47
C LEU A 107 -11.94 12.98 10.02
N ASN A 108 -12.12 13.93 10.97
CA ASN A 108 -11.75 15.32 10.79
C ASN A 108 -11.02 15.83 12.03
N GLN A 109 -9.71 15.58 12.10
CA GLN A 109 -8.86 15.97 13.23
C GLN A 109 -7.63 16.73 12.72
N PRO A 110 -6.99 17.59 13.53
CA PRO A 110 -5.85 18.43 13.11
C PRO A 110 -4.67 17.66 12.50
N ASN A 111 -4.37 16.47 13.02
CA ASN A 111 -3.27 15.62 12.59
C ASN A 111 -3.62 14.71 11.41
N VAL A 112 -4.87 14.70 10.96
CA VAL A 112 -5.32 13.97 9.77
C VAL A 112 -5.08 14.85 8.54
N LYS A 113 -4.26 14.39 7.61
CA LYS A 113 -3.95 15.06 6.35
C LYS A 113 -4.30 14.16 5.18
N PHE A 114 -5.13 14.63 4.27
CA PHE A 114 -5.45 13.89 3.04
C PHE A 114 -4.66 14.47 1.89
N ILE A 115 -4.09 13.58 1.08
CA ILE A 115 -3.34 13.95 -0.10
C ILE A 115 -3.90 13.21 -1.31
N ASP A 116 -4.22 13.95 -2.35
CA ASP A 116 -4.64 13.37 -3.62
C ASP A 116 -3.39 13.00 -4.42
N ILE A 117 -3.23 11.75 -4.74
CA ILE A 117 -2.10 11.22 -5.48
C ILE A 117 -2.55 10.37 -6.66
N SER A 118 -1.86 10.53 -7.76
CA SER A 118 -1.88 9.59 -8.88
C SER A 118 -0.54 8.87 -8.93
N TYR A 119 -0.58 7.56 -8.96
CA TYR A 119 0.63 6.72 -9.02
C TYR A 119 0.59 5.80 -10.24
N SER A 120 1.76 5.44 -10.71
CA SER A 120 1.95 4.65 -11.92
C SER A 120 3.16 3.72 -11.79
N ALA A 121 3.47 2.95 -12.84
CA ALA A 121 4.64 2.10 -12.85
C ALA A 121 5.97 2.86 -12.67
N SER A 122 6.03 4.15 -13.04
CA SER A 122 7.24 4.96 -12.82
C SER A 122 7.55 5.19 -11.34
N ASP A 123 6.55 5.16 -10.47
CA ASP A 123 6.75 5.32 -9.02
C ASP A 123 7.39 4.08 -8.37
N MET A 124 7.53 2.98 -9.12
CA MET A 124 8.25 1.76 -8.71
C MET A 124 9.77 1.85 -8.93
N ILE A 125 10.27 2.79 -9.72
CA ILE A 125 11.67 2.82 -10.18
C ILE A 125 12.64 2.81 -9.00
N GLY A 126 12.54 3.78 -8.08
CA GLY A 126 13.46 3.88 -6.94
C GLY A 126 13.48 2.62 -6.06
N LEU A 127 12.31 2.10 -5.72
CA LEU A 127 12.20 0.84 -4.94
C LEU A 127 12.78 -0.36 -5.71
N SER A 128 12.60 -0.40 -7.04
CA SER A 128 13.14 -1.47 -7.87
C SER A 128 14.67 -1.40 -7.98
N GLU A 129 15.23 -0.21 -8.12
CA GLU A 129 16.68 0.02 -8.15
C GLU A 129 17.32 -0.36 -6.82
N GLU A 130 16.72 0.03 -5.70
CA GLU A 130 17.18 -0.35 -4.36
C GLU A 130 17.13 -1.87 -4.16
N ALA A 131 16.00 -2.50 -4.52
CA ALA A 131 15.86 -3.96 -4.44
C ALA A 131 16.89 -4.69 -5.33
N PHE A 132 17.17 -4.16 -6.51
CA PHE A 132 18.18 -4.71 -7.42
C PHE A 132 19.59 -4.57 -6.85
N ALA A 133 19.95 -3.39 -6.34
CA ALA A 133 21.26 -3.12 -5.74
C ALA A 133 21.54 -4.04 -4.53
N ASN A 134 20.50 -4.32 -3.74
CA ASN A 134 20.57 -5.20 -2.58
C ASN A 134 20.33 -6.69 -2.90
N SER A 135 20.18 -7.06 -4.19
CA SER A 135 19.91 -8.43 -4.63
C SER A 135 18.64 -9.04 -4.00
N HIS A 136 17.64 -8.19 -3.69
CA HIS A 136 16.34 -8.62 -3.17
C HIS A 136 15.47 -9.18 -4.31
N PHE A 137 15.79 -10.39 -4.75
CA PHE A 137 15.09 -11.06 -5.86
C PHE A 137 14.08 -12.08 -5.35
N ALA A 138 12.90 -12.05 -5.99
CA ALA A 138 11.85 -13.00 -5.70
C ALA A 138 12.14 -14.38 -6.32
N ASN A 139 11.67 -15.43 -5.65
CA ASN A 139 11.74 -16.77 -6.21
C ASN A 139 10.82 -16.88 -7.43
N LEU A 140 11.41 -17.12 -8.61
CA LEU A 140 10.69 -17.13 -9.86
C LEU A 140 9.61 -18.23 -9.93
N ALA A 141 9.84 -19.38 -9.32
CA ALA A 141 8.90 -20.50 -9.34
C ALA A 141 7.75 -20.30 -8.35
N TYR A 142 8.05 -19.91 -7.11
CA TYR A 142 7.12 -19.98 -5.99
C TYR A 142 6.51 -18.64 -5.57
N SER A 143 6.97 -17.51 -6.12
CA SER A 143 6.38 -16.22 -5.77
C SER A 143 4.93 -16.11 -6.23
N GLU A 144 4.08 -15.61 -5.34
CA GLU A 144 2.67 -15.39 -5.57
C GLU A 144 2.27 -13.96 -5.21
N PRO A 145 1.14 -13.45 -5.74
CA PRO A 145 0.61 -12.16 -5.29
C PRO A 145 0.26 -12.23 -3.80
N TYR A 146 0.63 -11.19 -3.07
CA TYR A 146 0.30 -11.09 -1.65
C TYR A 146 -1.16 -10.65 -1.47
N TYR A 147 -2.02 -11.57 -1.03
CA TYR A 147 -3.42 -11.29 -0.73
C TYR A 147 -3.61 -11.13 0.78
N LEU A 148 -4.03 -9.93 1.20
CA LEU A 148 -4.29 -9.59 2.60
C LEU A 148 -5.57 -10.26 3.14
N LYS A 149 -6.38 -10.83 2.26
CA LYS A 149 -7.64 -11.51 2.60
C LYS A 149 -7.77 -12.81 1.83
N GLU A 150 -8.23 -13.83 2.52
CA GLU A 150 -8.60 -15.09 1.89
C GLU A 150 -9.81 -14.92 0.95
N PHE A 151 -9.88 -15.79 -0.02
CA PHE A 151 -10.97 -15.78 -1.00
C PHE A 151 -12.29 -16.20 -0.32
N TYR A 152 -13.24 -15.27 -0.18
CA TYR A 152 -14.58 -15.61 0.25
C TYR A 152 -15.33 -16.30 -0.90
N VAL A 153 -15.55 -17.61 -0.78
CA VAL A 153 -16.47 -18.36 -1.64
C VAL A 153 -17.83 -18.35 -0.93
N PRO A 154 -18.84 -17.64 -1.44
CA PRO A 154 -20.17 -17.72 -0.86
C PRO A 154 -20.65 -19.17 -0.91
N PRO A 155 -21.33 -19.68 0.14
CA PRO A 155 -21.88 -21.01 0.13
C PRO A 155 -22.78 -21.19 -1.10
N SER A 156 -22.57 -22.30 -1.84
CA SER A 156 -23.39 -22.60 -3.01
C SER A 156 -24.86 -22.61 -2.62
N LYS A 157 -25.66 -21.75 -3.23
CA LYS A 157 -27.11 -21.91 -3.15
C LYS A 157 -27.43 -23.24 -3.79
N ASN A 158 -27.93 -24.21 -3.00
CA ASN A 158 -28.47 -25.44 -3.55
C ASN A 158 -29.59 -25.08 -4.54
N ILE A 159 -29.31 -25.16 -5.84
CA ILE A 159 -30.25 -24.86 -6.93
C ILE A 159 -31.13 -26.10 -7.25
N TYR A 160 -30.95 -27.17 -6.49
CA TYR A 160 -31.79 -28.37 -6.66
C TYR A 160 -32.81 -28.45 -5.54
N LYS A 161 -34.01 -27.95 -5.81
CA LYS A 161 -35.28 -28.43 -5.24
C LYS A 161 -36.16 -28.90 -6.37
#